data_d36a6e3d15ba53a8d0eaaaaddc62a6d7
#
_entry.id   d36a6e3d15ba53a8d0eaaaaddc62a6d7
#
_cell.length_a   1.000
_cell.length_b   1.000
_cell.length_c   1.000
_cell.angle_alpha   90.00
_cell.angle_beta   90.00
_cell.angle_gamma   90.00
#
_symmetry.space_group_name_H-M   'P 1'
#
loop_
_entity.id
_entity.type
_entity.pdbx_description
1 polymer ?
#
loop_
_entity_poly.entity_id
_entity_poly.type
_entity_poly.pdbx_seq_one_letter_code
_entity_poly.pdbx_strand_id
1 'polypeptide(L)'
;MNILVCGDSHANVFRYSNIKQSKYRFDVCEVGGATALGLVNPNSKTEALPIFSKKIQSTPSSKLIIMLGEVDCGFVIWVRSIRYNIDVDVQINQSINNLFKFVQNEIISKGKYKNNDIIITGSILPTIRDNADKKMLGGARSEVTASQKLRTEKTLYYNNILRNKCVENNYKYIDITDDIIDEQNMIVKSEFLNENPTDHHLDNEKTYYLWIRKLDEIFYTINE
;
A
#
# COMPACT_ATOMS: atom_id res chain seq x y z
N MET A 1 -12.43 16.74 7.05
CA MET A 1 -10.94 16.77 7.14
C MET A 1 -10.37 16.55 5.75
N ASN A 2 -9.34 17.33 5.35
CA ASN A 2 -8.68 17.16 4.05
C ASN A 2 -7.42 16.29 4.21
N ILE A 3 -7.33 15.23 3.42
CA ILE A 3 -6.25 14.22 3.48
C ILE A 3 -5.65 14.07 2.08
N LEU A 4 -4.34 14.24 1.95
CA LEU A 4 -3.62 13.86 0.74
C LEU A 4 -3.31 12.36 0.81
N VAL A 5 -3.53 11.65 -0.29
CA VAL A 5 -3.17 10.24 -0.44
C VAL A 5 -2.15 10.11 -1.56
N CYS A 6 -0.98 9.58 -1.28
CA CYS A 6 0.02 9.21 -2.28
C CYS A 6 0.16 7.68 -2.30
N GLY A 7 -0.03 7.06 -3.45
CA GLY A 7 0.01 5.60 -3.53
C GLY A 7 0.08 5.04 -4.95
N ASP A 8 0.15 3.73 -5.03
CA ASP A 8 -0.06 3.01 -6.28
C ASP A 8 -1.55 2.98 -6.66
N SER A 9 -1.94 2.14 -7.61
CA SER A 9 -3.32 2.07 -8.10
C SER A 9 -4.34 1.65 -7.03
N HIS A 10 -3.93 1.03 -5.93
CA HIS A 10 -4.82 0.68 -4.81
C HIS A 10 -5.35 1.91 -4.07
N ALA A 11 -4.67 3.06 -4.17
CA ALA A 11 -5.13 4.32 -3.60
C ALA A 11 -6.48 4.81 -4.19
N ASN A 12 -6.93 4.23 -5.29
CA ASN A 12 -8.23 4.57 -5.90
C ASN A 12 -9.43 4.27 -4.99
N VAL A 13 -9.30 3.41 -4.01
CA VAL A 13 -10.33 3.20 -2.99
C VAL A 13 -10.71 4.50 -2.26
N PHE A 14 -9.76 5.41 -2.07
CA PHE A 14 -10.01 6.72 -1.46
C PHE A 14 -10.72 7.70 -2.40
N ARG A 15 -10.51 7.59 -3.72
CA ARG A 15 -11.34 8.33 -4.71
C ARG A 15 -12.79 7.85 -4.67
N TYR A 16 -12.98 6.54 -4.60
CA TYR A 16 -14.31 5.94 -4.46
C TYR A 16 -14.98 6.40 -3.15
N SER A 17 -14.24 6.45 -2.05
CA SER A 17 -14.73 6.92 -0.75
C SER A 17 -15.27 8.35 -0.78
N ASN A 18 -14.72 9.26 -1.62
CA ASN A 18 -15.23 10.61 -1.78
C ASN A 18 -16.67 10.66 -2.28
N ILE A 19 -17.12 9.64 -3.02
CA ILE A 19 -18.49 9.53 -3.56
C ILE A 19 -19.45 9.03 -2.48
N LYS A 20 -18.99 8.19 -1.58
CA LYS A 20 -19.82 7.44 -0.63
C LYS A 20 -19.93 8.10 0.75
N GLN A 21 -19.04 9.02 1.09
CA GLN A 21 -19.04 9.69 2.39
C GLN A 21 -18.49 11.12 2.27
N SER A 22 -18.79 12.00 3.24
CA SER A 22 -18.37 13.41 3.27
C SER A 22 -17.49 13.79 4.47
N LYS A 23 -17.25 12.87 5.42
CA LYS A 23 -16.46 13.10 6.63
C LYS A 23 -15.00 13.44 6.32
N TYR A 24 -14.44 12.77 5.33
CA TYR A 24 -13.09 12.98 4.80
C TYR A 24 -13.16 13.43 3.36
N ARG A 25 -12.22 14.28 2.96
CA ARG A 25 -11.95 14.69 1.58
C ARG A 25 -10.57 14.22 1.19
N PHE A 26 -10.50 13.30 0.26
CA PHE A 26 -9.23 12.71 -0.21
C PHE A 26 -8.81 13.37 -1.52
N ASP A 27 -7.60 13.96 -1.52
CA ASP A 27 -6.90 14.35 -2.75
C ASP A 27 -5.91 13.22 -3.08
N VAL A 28 -6.21 12.44 -4.11
CA VAL A 28 -5.47 11.22 -4.42
C VAL A 28 -4.46 11.44 -5.54
N CYS A 29 -3.20 11.32 -5.19
CA CYS A 29 -2.06 11.27 -6.11
C CYS A 29 -1.69 9.80 -6.34
N GLU A 30 -2.24 9.23 -7.39
CA GLU A 30 -1.96 7.85 -7.80
C GLU A 30 -0.83 7.82 -8.82
N VAL A 31 0.10 6.86 -8.63
CA VAL A 31 1.12 6.50 -9.60
C VAL A 31 1.06 4.98 -9.81
N GLY A 32 0.40 4.55 -10.89
CA GLY A 32 0.21 3.13 -11.19
C GLY A 32 1.53 2.36 -11.25
N GLY A 33 1.60 1.24 -10.56
CA GLY A 33 2.79 0.40 -10.48
C GLY A 33 3.93 0.95 -9.63
N ALA A 34 3.70 2.03 -8.87
CA ALA A 34 4.68 2.54 -7.92
C ALA A 34 4.99 1.48 -6.85
N THR A 35 6.27 1.37 -6.49
CA THR A 35 6.75 0.48 -5.43
C THR A 35 7.43 1.27 -4.33
N ALA A 36 7.33 0.80 -3.10
CA ALA A 36 8.11 1.35 -2.01
C ALA A 36 9.62 1.14 -2.25
N LEU A 37 9.99 0.01 -2.85
CA LEU A 37 11.36 -0.28 -3.28
C LEU A 37 11.91 0.77 -4.25
N GLY A 38 11.05 1.28 -5.15
CA GLY A 38 11.41 2.25 -6.19
C GLY A 38 11.53 3.70 -5.73
N LEU A 39 11.01 4.05 -4.55
CA LEU A 39 10.92 5.44 -4.08
C LEU A 39 12.26 6.18 -3.89
N VAL A 40 13.37 5.47 -3.80
CA VAL A 40 14.70 6.08 -3.70
C VAL A 40 15.51 5.94 -4.99
N ASN A 41 14.91 5.37 -6.05
CA ASN A 41 15.56 5.20 -7.34
C ASN A 41 15.17 6.36 -8.28
N PRO A 42 16.09 7.29 -8.58
CA PRO A 42 15.80 8.42 -9.48
C PRO A 42 15.50 7.99 -10.93
N ASN A 43 15.89 6.76 -11.29
CA ASN A 43 15.65 6.18 -12.62
C ASN A 43 14.46 5.21 -12.62
N SER A 44 13.57 5.30 -11.63
CA SER A 44 12.35 4.50 -11.60
C SER A 44 11.45 4.85 -12.78
N LYS A 45 11.00 3.84 -13.53
CA LYS A 45 10.12 4.05 -14.68
C LYS A 45 8.77 4.70 -14.33
N THR A 46 8.34 4.58 -13.08
CA THR A 46 7.08 5.17 -12.62
C THR A 46 7.22 6.64 -12.23
N GLU A 47 8.44 7.13 -12.05
CA GLU A 47 8.72 8.50 -11.57
C GLU A 47 7.96 8.87 -10.28
N ALA A 48 7.63 7.87 -9.46
CA ALA A 48 6.82 8.08 -8.25
C ALA A 48 7.46 9.09 -7.28
N LEU A 49 8.77 9.05 -7.10
CA LEU A 49 9.50 9.98 -6.23
C LEU A 49 9.23 11.45 -6.58
N PRO A 50 9.54 11.95 -7.79
CA PRO A 50 9.31 13.36 -8.13
C PRO A 50 7.84 13.74 -8.14
N ILE A 51 6.94 12.84 -8.59
CA ILE A 51 5.50 13.09 -8.62
C ILE A 51 4.96 13.27 -7.20
N PHE A 52 5.25 12.34 -6.30
CA PHE A 52 4.78 12.43 -4.91
C PHE A 52 5.40 13.63 -4.18
N SER A 53 6.71 13.85 -4.31
CA SER A 53 7.39 14.99 -3.69
C SER A 53 6.78 16.32 -4.12
N LYS A 54 6.53 16.53 -5.40
CA LYS A 54 5.87 17.72 -5.93
C LYS A 54 4.45 17.87 -5.38
N LYS A 55 3.65 16.80 -5.41
CA LYS A 55 2.26 16.82 -4.95
C LYS A 55 2.18 17.11 -3.45
N ILE A 56 3.01 16.47 -2.63
CA ILE A 56 3.09 16.68 -1.19
C ILE A 56 3.40 18.15 -0.87
N GLN A 57 4.37 18.75 -1.56
CA GLN A 57 4.75 20.14 -1.31
C GLN A 57 3.67 21.14 -1.74
N SER A 58 2.94 20.88 -2.80
CA SER A 58 1.95 21.81 -3.38
C SER A 58 0.55 21.71 -2.78
N THR A 59 0.18 20.58 -2.14
CA THR A 59 -1.20 20.36 -1.69
C THR A 59 -1.42 20.83 -0.26
N PRO A 60 -2.40 21.72 0.01
CA PRO A 60 -2.79 22.10 1.36
C PRO A 60 -3.67 20.99 1.98
N SER A 61 -3.08 20.12 2.77
CA SER A 61 -3.81 19.08 3.50
C SER A 61 -3.28 18.96 4.94
N SER A 62 -4.16 18.54 5.85
CA SER A 62 -3.84 18.40 7.27
C SER A 62 -3.20 17.05 7.61
N LYS A 63 -3.44 16.04 6.77
CA LYS A 63 -2.94 14.67 6.93
C LYS A 63 -2.47 14.11 5.60
N LEU A 64 -1.54 13.17 5.68
CA LEU A 64 -0.97 12.48 4.53
C LEU A 64 -1.07 10.97 4.74
N ILE A 65 -1.67 10.28 3.78
CA ILE A 65 -1.65 8.82 3.68
C ILE A 65 -0.62 8.42 2.62
N ILE A 66 0.24 7.45 2.96
CA ILE A 66 1.10 6.76 1.99
C ILE A 66 0.63 5.32 1.89
N MET A 67 0.20 4.93 0.68
CA MET A 67 -0.35 3.60 0.38
C MET A 67 0.49 2.93 -0.69
N LEU A 68 1.48 2.16 -0.26
CA LEU A 68 2.40 1.40 -1.11
C LEU A 68 2.71 0.04 -0.49
N GLY A 69 3.18 -0.89 -1.31
CA GLY A 69 3.64 -2.19 -0.85
C GLY A 69 2.98 -3.37 -1.56
N GLU A 70 1.76 -3.23 -2.11
CA GLU A 70 1.13 -4.33 -2.84
C GLU A 70 1.94 -4.70 -4.07
N VAL A 71 2.35 -3.70 -4.84
CA VAL A 71 3.18 -3.91 -6.03
C VAL A 71 4.51 -4.58 -5.68
N ASP A 72 5.08 -4.26 -4.51
CA ASP A 72 6.28 -4.93 -3.99
C ASP A 72 5.95 -6.39 -3.63
N CYS A 73 5.03 -6.62 -2.68
CA CYS A 73 4.71 -7.92 -2.09
C CYS A 73 3.96 -8.84 -3.04
N GLY A 74 3.09 -8.28 -3.89
CA GLY A 74 2.28 -9.03 -4.84
C GLY A 74 3.11 -9.67 -5.96
N PHE A 75 4.19 -8.98 -6.42
CA PHE A 75 4.96 -9.51 -7.55
C PHE A 75 6.41 -9.04 -7.68
N VAL A 76 6.78 -7.78 -7.39
CA VAL A 76 8.11 -7.28 -7.74
C VAL A 76 9.23 -8.00 -7.01
N ILE A 77 9.11 -8.22 -5.70
CA ILE A 77 10.11 -8.93 -4.90
C ILE A 77 10.34 -10.38 -5.41
N TRP A 78 9.30 -11.04 -5.89
CA TRP A 78 9.36 -12.41 -6.41
C TRP A 78 10.10 -12.48 -7.73
N VAL A 79 9.75 -11.61 -8.67
CA VAL A 79 10.43 -11.54 -9.97
C VAL A 79 11.90 -11.16 -9.80
N ARG A 80 12.20 -10.21 -8.91
CA ARG A 80 13.57 -9.80 -8.62
C ARG A 80 14.36 -10.89 -7.91
N SER A 81 13.72 -11.66 -7.02
CA SER A 81 14.35 -12.81 -6.37
C SER A 81 14.86 -13.82 -7.41
N ILE A 82 14.03 -14.14 -8.39
CA ILE A 82 14.40 -15.08 -9.47
C ILE A 82 15.48 -14.48 -10.38
N ARG A 83 15.29 -13.24 -10.84
CA ARG A 83 16.17 -12.62 -11.84
C ARG A 83 17.55 -12.27 -11.31
N TYR A 84 17.65 -11.88 -10.06
CA TYR A 84 18.90 -11.35 -9.46
C TYR A 84 19.42 -12.20 -8.33
N ASN A 85 18.80 -13.34 -8.03
CA ASN A 85 19.15 -14.23 -6.92
C ASN A 85 19.27 -13.48 -5.58
N ILE A 86 18.30 -12.59 -5.31
CA ILE A 86 18.23 -11.83 -4.06
C ILE A 86 17.10 -12.42 -3.21
N ASP A 87 17.40 -12.71 -1.95
CA ASP A 87 16.42 -13.21 -1.02
C ASP A 87 15.21 -12.29 -0.86
N VAL A 88 14.02 -12.88 -0.74
CA VAL A 88 12.73 -12.16 -0.63
C VAL A 88 12.69 -11.29 0.62
N ASP A 89 13.17 -11.79 1.76
CA ASP A 89 13.13 -11.06 3.03
C ASP A 89 14.11 -9.88 3.04
N VAL A 90 15.25 -10.02 2.35
CA VAL A 90 16.17 -8.90 2.10
C VAL A 90 15.47 -7.79 1.30
N GLN A 91 14.71 -8.15 0.29
CA GLN A 91 13.98 -7.17 -0.53
C GLN A 91 12.80 -6.53 0.23
N ILE A 92 12.10 -7.28 1.07
CA ILE A 92 11.08 -6.76 1.99
C ILE A 92 11.69 -5.66 2.87
N ASN A 93 12.80 -5.97 3.54
CA ASN A 93 13.47 -5.00 4.41
C ASN A 93 13.95 -3.77 3.63
N GLN A 94 14.48 -3.95 2.42
CA GLN A 94 14.90 -2.85 1.57
C GLN A 94 13.72 -1.98 1.13
N SER A 95 12.59 -2.57 0.75
CA SER A 95 11.37 -1.87 0.36
C SER A 95 10.89 -0.97 1.50
N ILE A 96 10.75 -1.52 2.70
CA ILE A 96 10.33 -0.77 3.89
C ILE A 96 11.34 0.34 4.23
N ASN A 97 12.64 0.05 4.21
CA ASN A 97 13.66 1.06 4.47
C ASN A 97 13.62 2.21 3.45
N ASN A 98 13.35 1.91 2.18
CA ASN A 98 13.23 2.94 1.14
C ASN A 98 11.98 3.80 1.35
N LEU A 99 10.86 3.21 1.75
CA LEU A 99 9.65 3.95 2.12
C LEU A 99 9.94 4.94 3.26
N PHE A 100 10.58 4.49 4.34
CA PHE A 100 10.90 5.36 5.47
C PHE A 100 11.96 6.43 5.12
N LYS A 101 12.93 6.12 4.28
CA LYS A 101 13.85 7.13 3.73
C LYS A 101 13.11 8.20 2.92
N PHE A 102 12.15 7.80 2.10
CA PHE A 102 11.29 8.75 1.38
C PHE A 102 10.53 9.65 2.34
N VAL A 103 9.87 9.09 3.35
CA VAL A 103 9.13 9.87 4.35
C VAL A 103 10.05 10.84 5.06
N GLN A 104 11.23 10.40 5.50
CA GLN A 104 12.19 11.25 6.19
C GLN A 104 12.71 12.37 5.30
N ASN A 105 13.14 12.07 4.07
CA ASN A 105 13.83 13.01 3.22
C ASN A 105 12.88 13.96 2.49
N GLU A 106 11.73 13.49 2.05
CA GLU A 106 10.82 14.26 1.21
C GLU A 106 9.68 14.93 1.99
N ILE A 107 9.41 14.48 3.20
CA ILE A 107 8.26 14.94 3.98
C ILE A 107 8.71 15.61 5.27
N ILE A 108 9.35 14.86 6.17
CA ILE A 108 9.72 15.36 7.50
C ILE A 108 10.78 16.44 7.41
N SER A 109 11.89 16.21 6.71
CA SER A 109 13.00 17.18 6.59
C SER A 109 12.59 18.46 5.87
N LYS A 110 11.52 18.42 5.06
CA LYS A 110 10.96 19.61 4.40
C LYS A 110 9.90 20.33 5.25
N GLY A 111 9.62 19.84 6.44
CA GLY A 111 8.76 20.51 7.43
C GLY A 111 7.27 20.61 7.06
N LYS A 112 6.80 19.84 6.06
CA LYS A 112 5.42 19.94 5.56
C LYS A 112 4.40 19.27 6.49
N TYR A 113 4.77 18.15 7.10
CA TYR A 113 3.94 17.39 8.03
C TYR A 113 4.71 17.07 9.31
N LYS A 114 4.00 16.96 10.44
CA LYS A 114 4.54 16.35 11.66
C LYS A 114 4.37 14.84 11.60
N ASN A 115 5.14 14.11 12.40
CA ASN A 115 5.08 12.64 12.42
C ASN A 115 3.64 12.11 12.60
N ASN A 116 2.89 12.67 13.56
CA ASN A 116 1.50 12.27 13.82
C ASN A 116 0.48 12.65 12.72
N ASP A 117 0.91 13.40 11.70
CA ASP A 117 0.07 13.75 10.55
C ASP A 117 0.26 12.76 9.39
N ILE A 118 1.25 11.88 9.51
CA ILE A 118 1.58 10.85 8.50
C ILE A 118 0.92 9.53 8.89
N ILE A 119 0.23 8.95 7.94
CA ILE A 119 -0.45 7.67 8.04
C ILE A 119 0.16 6.75 6.98
N ILE A 120 0.71 5.63 7.40
CA ILE A 120 1.20 4.58 6.50
C ILE A 120 0.16 3.46 6.50
N THR A 121 -0.26 3.03 5.31
CA THR A 121 -1.14 1.86 5.22
C THR A 121 -0.33 0.58 5.15
N GLY A 122 -0.87 -0.50 5.69
CA GLY A 122 -0.38 -1.83 5.36
C GLY A 122 -0.51 -2.10 3.85
N SER A 123 0.37 -2.96 3.35
CA SER A 123 0.25 -3.52 2.00
C SER A 123 -1.02 -4.35 1.90
N ILE A 124 -1.76 -4.19 0.80
CA ILE A 124 -2.91 -5.03 0.49
C ILE A 124 -2.45 -6.48 0.27
N LEU A 125 -3.24 -7.42 0.75
CA LEU A 125 -2.98 -8.85 0.51
C LEU A 125 -3.12 -9.19 -0.98
N PRO A 126 -2.27 -10.09 -1.52
CA PRO A 126 -2.33 -10.52 -2.92
C PRO A 126 -3.68 -11.14 -3.27
N THR A 127 -4.32 -10.64 -4.32
CA THR A 127 -5.66 -11.07 -4.76
C THR A 127 -5.62 -12.12 -5.87
N ILE A 128 -4.57 -12.12 -6.70
CA ILE A 128 -4.43 -13.04 -7.84
C ILE A 128 -4.29 -14.47 -7.34
N ARG A 129 -5.24 -15.32 -7.73
CA ARG A 129 -5.29 -16.75 -7.38
C ARG A 129 -4.24 -17.55 -8.15
N ASP A 130 -3.80 -18.69 -7.59
CA ASP A 130 -2.80 -19.56 -8.22
C ASP A 130 -3.28 -20.19 -9.54
N ASN A 131 -4.59 -20.35 -9.70
CA ASN A 131 -5.22 -20.85 -10.92
C ASN A 131 -5.56 -19.77 -11.96
N ALA A 132 -5.20 -18.50 -11.72
CA ALA A 132 -5.42 -17.45 -12.70
C ALA A 132 -4.64 -17.70 -13.99
N ASP A 133 -5.25 -17.40 -15.12
CA ASP A 133 -4.57 -17.54 -16.43
C ASP A 133 -3.41 -16.52 -16.53
N LYS A 134 -2.20 -17.03 -16.42
CA LYS A 134 -0.99 -16.20 -16.49
C LYS A 134 -0.86 -15.39 -17.78
N LYS A 135 -1.47 -15.85 -18.89
CA LYS A 135 -1.46 -15.13 -20.17
C LYS A 135 -2.29 -13.84 -20.09
N MET A 136 -3.27 -13.80 -19.20
CA MET A 136 -4.12 -12.63 -18.95
C MET A 136 -3.50 -11.64 -17.96
N LEU A 137 -2.44 -12.05 -17.24
CA LEU A 137 -1.74 -11.20 -16.30
C LEU A 137 -0.71 -10.34 -17.04
N GLY A 138 -0.84 -9.02 -16.91
CA GLY A 138 0.09 -8.08 -17.56
C GLY A 138 1.47 -8.05 -16.91
N GLY A 139 2.50 -7.90 -17.76
CA GLY A 139 3.87 -7.60 -17.33
C GLY A 139 4.49 -8.65 -16.41
N ALA A 140 5.23 -8.20 -15.42
CA ALA A 140 5.98 -9.06 -14.50
C ALA A 140 5.10 -9.96 -13.59
N ARG A 141 3.79 -9.69 -13.47
CA ARG A 141 2.89 -10.55 -12.69
C ARG A 141 2.81 -11.97 -13.25
N SER A 142 2.89 -12.14 -14.57
CA SER A 142 2.88 -13.46 -15.21
C SER A 142 4.11 -14.32 -14.87
N GLU A 143 5.20 -13.71 -14.41
CA GLU A 143 6.45 -14.38 -14.08
C GLU A 143 6.48 -14.89 -12.61
N VAL A 144 5.51 -14.49 -11.78
CA VAL A 144 5.46 -14.91 -10.39
C VAL A 144 5.12 -16.39 -10.29
N THR A 145 5.98 -17.15 -9.62
CA THR A 145 5.81 -18.60 -9.37
C THR A 145 5.41 -18.91 -7.94
N ALA A 146 5.57 -17.96 -7.02
CA ALA A 146 5.17 -18.11 -5.63
C ALA A 146 3.65 -18.25 -5.51
N SER A 147 3.18 -19.20 -4.70
CA SER A 147 1.76 -19.37 -4.44
C SER A 147 1.12 -18.15 -3.78
N GLN A 148 -0.18 -17.96 -3.94
CA GLN A 148 -0.90 -16.88 -3.28
C GLN A 148 -0.73 -16.95 -1.76
N LYS A 149 -0.81 -18.14 -1.18
CA LYS A 149 -0.58 -18.37 0.24
C LYS A 149 0.79 -17.84 0.68
N LEU A 150 1.86 -18.21 -0.01
CA LEU A 150 3.22 -17.75 0.32
C LEU A 150 3.35 -16.22 0.17
N ARG A 151 2.75 -15.65 -0.87
CA ARG A 151 2.73 -14.19 -1.05
C ARG A 151 1.96 -13.50 0.08
N THR A 152 0.85 -14.07 0.52
CA THR A 152 0.07 -13.58 1.67
C THR A 152 0.90 -13.63 2.96
N GLU A 153 1.56 -14.75 3.27
CA GLU A 153 2.42 -14.90 4.44
C GLU A 153 3.53 -13.84 4.46
N LYS A 154 4.17 -13.60 3.32
CA LYS A 154 5.21 -12.57 3.20
C LYS A 154 4.65 -11.15 3.26
N THR A 155 3.43 -10.92 2.79
CA THR A 155 2.75 -9.61 2.97
C THR A 155 2.40 -9.35 4.43
N LEU A 156 1.95 -10.36 5.17
CA LEU A 156 1.73 -10.25 6.62
C LEU A 156 3.04 -9.93 7.37
N TYR A 157 4.12 -10.59 7.00
CA TYR A 157 5.45 -10.30 7.54
C TYR A 157 5.90 -8.86 7.23
N TYR A 158 5.70 -8.39 5.99
CA TYR A 158 5.93 -7.02 5.58
C TYR A 158 5.12 -6.03 6.45
N ASN A 159 3.82 -6.27 6.59
CA ASN A 159 2.92 -5.41 7.36
C ASN A 159 3.30 -5.34 8.85
N ASN A 160 3.75 -6.44 9.42
CA ASN A 160 4.23 -6.47 10.80
C ASN A 160 5.48 -5.58 11.00
N ILE A 161 6.48 -5.70 10.12
CA ILE A 161 7.67 -4.84 10.18
C ILE A 161 7.28 -3.37 9.97
N LEU A 162 6.42 -3.11 9.00
CA LEU A 162 5.95 -1.75 8.66
C LEU A 162 5.25 -1.10 9.86
N ARG A 163 4.36 -1.84 10.53
CA ARG A 163 3.66 -1.40 11.75
C ARG A 163 4.65 -1.03 12.86
N ASN A 164 5.61 -1.90 13.16
CA ASN A 164 6.62 -1.65 14.19
C ASN A 164 7.44 -0.39 13.89
N LYS A 165 7.88 -0.21 12.64
CA LYS A 165 8.59 1.01 12.22
C LYS A 165 7.72 2.27 12.32
N CYS A 166 6.42 2.18 12.08
CA CYS A 166 5.51 3.31 12.28
C CYS A 166 5.47 3.71 13.76
N VAL A 167 5.37 2.75 14.68
CA VAL A 167 5.43 3.02 16.13
C VAL A 167 6.75 3.69 16.53
N GLU A 168 7.90 3.15 16.09
CA GLU A 168 9.22 3.71 16.36
C GLU A 168 9.39 5.16 15.90
N ASN A 169 8.71 5.53 14.80
CA ASN A 169 8.80 6.87 14.20
C ASN A 169 7.64 7.80 14.56
N ASN A 170 6.71 7.36 15.43
CA ASN A 170 5.48 8.09 15.78
C ASN A 170 4.60 8.42 14.55
N TYR A 171 4.57 7.55 13.55
CA TYR A 171 3.61 7.61 12.46
C TYR A 171 2.36 6.81 12.81
N LYS A 172 1.22 7.18 12.25
CA LYS A 172 0.02 6.37 12.34
C LYS A 172 0.11 5.19 11.37
N TYR A 173 -0.41 4.06 11.77
CA TYR A 173 -0.52 2.87 10.92
C TYR A 173 -1.97 2.41 10.85
N ILE A 174 -2.45 2.10 9.66
CA ILE A 174 -3.76 1.47 9.44
C ILE A 174 -3.64 0.35 8.41
N ASP A 175 -4.36 -0.73 8.60
CA ASP A 175 -4.59 -1.75 7.57
C ASP A 175 -5.96 -2.39 7.72
N ILE A 176 -6.37 -3.12 6.70
CA ILE A 176 -7.64 -3.85 6.67
C ILE A 176 -7.44 -5.36 6.61
N THR A 177 -6.23 -5.82 6.90
CA THR A 177 -5.82 -7.23 6.76
C THR A 177 -6.74 -8.18 7.51
N ASP A 178 -7.01 -7.89 8.80
CA ASP A 178 -7.84 -8.76 9.66
C ASP A 178 -9.29 -8.85 9.16
N ASP A 179 -9.76 -7.83 8.45
CA ASP A 179 -11.11 -7.81 7.89
C ASP A 179 -11.25 -8.70 6.66
N ILE A 180 -10.21 -8.71 5.81
CA ILE A 180 -10.27 -9.30 4.47
C ILE A 180 -9.63 -10.68 4.36
N ILE A 181 -8.86 -11.13 5.35
CA ILE A 181 -8.14 -12.41 5.30
C ILE A 181 -9.06 -13.60 5.63
N ASP A 182 -8.99 -14.63 4.82
CA ASP A 182 -9.40 -15.99 5.16
C ASP A 182 -8.21 -16.68 5.84
N GLU A 183 -8.21 -16.72 7.16
CA GLU A 183 -7.10 -17.26 7.96
C GLU A 183 -6.89 -18.76 7.72
N GLN A 184 -7.94 -19.50 7.40
CA GLN A 184 -7.83 -20.94 7.16
C GLN A 184 -7.02 -21.24 5.90
N ASN A 185 -7.25 -20.46 4.84
CA ASN A 185 -6.62 -20.66 3.54
C ASN A 185 -5.43 -19.70 3.31
N MET A 186 -5.25 -18.70 4.17
CA MET A 186 -4.22 -17.66 4.05
C MET A 186 -4.31 -16.90 2.71
N ILE A 187 -5.52 -16.48 2.36
CA ILE A 187 -5.83 -15.72 1.14
C ILE A 187 -6.87 -14.64 1.44
N VAL A 188 -7.12 -13.76 0.49
CA VAL A 188 -8.23 -12.80 0.60
C VAL A 188 -9.57 -13.52 0.47
N LYS A 189 -10.55 -13.19 1.34
CA LYS A 189 -11.94 -13.66 1.23
C LYS A 189 -12.52 -13.26 -0.14
N SER A 190 -13.25 -14.19 -0.77
CA SER A 190 -13.77 -13.98 -2.13
C SER A 190 -14.73 -12.79 -2.27
N GLU A 191 -15.44 -12.46 -1.20
CA GLU A 191 -16.37 -11.33 -1.17
C GLU A 191 -15.72 -9.97 -1.41
N PHE A 192 -14.41 -9.81 -1.12
CA PHE A 192 -13.67 -8.56 -1.33
C PHE A 192 -12.91 -8.51 -2.67
N LEU A 193 -12.92 -9.59 -3.42
CA LEU A 193 -12.26 -9.64 -4.72
C LEU A 193 -13.06 -8.88 -5.78
N ASN A 194 -12.32 -8.34 -6.75
CA ASN A 194 -12.91 -7.82 -7.98
C ASN A 194 -13.55 -8.97 -8.78
N GLU A 195 -14.59 -8.67 -9.54
CA GLU A 195 -15.27 -9.65 -10.40
C GLU A 195 -14.33 -10.21 -11.49
N ASN A 196 -13.40 -9.37 -11.97
CA ASN A 196 -12.38 -9.83 -12.89
C ASN A 196 -11.27 -10.58 -12.14
N PRO A 197 -11.10 -11.90 -12.35
CA PRO A 197 -10.13 -12.72 -11.60
C PRO A 197 -8.66 -12.38 -11.93
N THR A 198 -8.39 -11.57 -12.95
CA THR A 198 -7.06 -11.09 -13.30
C THR A 198 -6.78 -9.68 -12.79
N ASP A 199 -7.77 -9.03 -12.18
CA ASP A 199 -7.61 -7.76 -11.50
C ASP A 199 -6.98 -7.99 -10.12
N HIS A 200 -5.87 -7.32 -9.87
CA HIS A 200 -5.13 -7.43 -8.61
C HIS A 200 -5.63 -6.47 -7.53
N HIS A 201 -6.64 -5.67 -7.82
CA HIS A 201 -7.24 -4.78 -6.84
C HIS A 201 -8.36 -5.49 -6.05
N LEU A 202 -8.55 -5.06 -4.83
CA LEU A 202 -9.80 -5.33 -4.12
C LEU A 202 -10.95 -4.54 -4.75
N ASP A 203 -12.17 -5.03 -4.56
CA ASP A 203 -13.35 -4.27 -4.94
C ASP A 203 -13.50 -3.03 -4.05
N ASN A 204 -13.43 -1.86 -4.67
CA ASN A 204 -13.51 -0.58 -3.96
C ASN A 204 -14.84 -0.39 -3.23
N GLU A 205 -15.96 -0.86 -3.81
CA GLU A 205 -17.28 -0.76 -3.18
C GLU A 205 -17.40 -1.58 -1.91
N LYS A 206 -16.72 -2.74 -1.90
CA LYS A 206 -16.74 -3.68 -0.79
C LYS A 206 -15.70 -3.37 0.29
N THR A 207 -14.77 -2.44 0.03
CA THR A 207 -13.64 -2.20 0.95
C THR A 207 -13.48 -0.75 1.41
N TYR A 208 -14.07 0.25 0.73
CA TYR A 208 -13.90 1.66 1.11
C TYR A 208 -14.28 1.94 2.57
N TYR A 209 -15.35 1.32 3.07
CA TYR A 209 -15.84 1.56 4.43
C TYR A 209 -14.91 1.00 5.51
N LEU A 210 -14.13 -0.04 5.18
CA LEU A 210 -13.10 -0.60 6.07
C LEU A 210 -12.02 0.46 6.33
N TRP A 211 -11.53 1.12 5.28
CA TRP A 211 -10.56 2.20 5.39
C TRP A 211 -11.11 3.40 6.17
N ILE A 212 -12.37 3.77 5.94
CA ILE A 212 -13.01 4.85 6.69
C ILE A 212 -13.10 4.51 8.17
N ARG A 213 -13.48 3.28 8.51
CA ARG A 213 -13.51 2.81 9.90
C ARG A 213 -12.12 2.88 10.55
N LYS A 214 -11.06 2.41 9.88
CA LYS A 214 -9.68 2.50 10.37
C LYS A 214 -9.21 3.95 10.58
N LEU A 215 -9.63 4.87 9.73
CA LEU A 215 -9.37 6.29 9.94
C LEU A 215 -10.15 6.84 11.13
N ASP A 216 -11.39 6.42 11.33
CA ASP A 216 -12.19 6.79 12.49
C ASP A 216 -11.53 6.31 13.79
N GLU A 217 -11.03 5.09 13.83
CA GLU A 217 -10.31 4.53 14.98
C GLU A 217 -9.12 5.39 15.39
N ILE A 218 -8.32 5.88 14.45
CA ILE A 218 -7.12 6.69 14.75
C ILE A 218 -7.41 8.17 15.04
N PHE A 219 -8.56 8.69 14.62
CA PHE A 219 -8.88 10.11 14.78
C PHE A 219 -9.92 10.39 15.87
N TYR A 220 -10.80 9.44 16.17
CA TYR A 220 -11.95 9.65 17.04
C TYR A 220 -12.06 8.63 18.19
N THR A 221 -11.17 7.64 18.29
CA THR A 221 -11.12 6.82 19.50
C THR A 221 -10.69 7.73 20.65
N ILE A 222 -11.64 8.10 21.48
CA ILE A 222 -11.41 8.76 22.77
C ILE A 222 -10.72 7.70 23.61
N ASN A 223 -9.51 7.98 24.10
CA ASN A 223 -8.90 7.17 25.16
C ASN A 223 -9.84 7.25 26.37
N GLU A 224 -10.63 6.18 26.57
CA GLU A 224 -11.30 5.93 27.84
C GLU A 224 -10.28 5.56 28.90
#